data_b49d87212e557cb263f55ad140f191fa
#
_entry.id   b49d87212e557cb263f55ad140f191fa
#
_cell.length_a   1.000
_cell.length_b   1.000
_cell.length_c   1.000
_cell.angle_alpha   90.00
_cell.angle_beta   90.00
_cell.angle_gamma   90.00
#
_symmetry.space_group_name_H-M   'P 1'
#
loop_
_entity.id
_entity.type
_entity.pdbx_description
1 polymer ?
#
loop_
_entity_poly.entity_id
_entity_poly.type
_entity_poly.pdbx_seq_one_letter_code
_entity_poly.pdbx_strand_id
1 'polypeptide(L)'
;MSTPRDIVIRRRKEIIAHFMRQDAVARDRAVTYEPDRPLDRRIFERMRARGIVKQDNAGGFYIDVPHYKKFRRRRVRRIGLAAALGAGAIAATVAAVKQSSLLDRD
;
A
#
# COMPACT_ATOMS: atom_id res chain seq x y z
N MET A 1 18.70 2.05 12.05
CA MET A 1 19.02 2.01 10.62
C MET A 1 17.82 1.54 9.82
N SER A 2 17.59 2.19 8.68
CA SER A 2 16.49 1.80 7.82
C SER A 2 16.90 0.61 6.96
N THR A 3 16.06 -0.40 6.92
CA THR A 3 16.26 -1.51 5.99
C THR A 3 15.87 -1.07 4.58
N PRO A 4 16.31 -1.78 3.54
CA PRO A 4 15.86 -1.49 2.18
C PRO A 4 14.34 -1.52 2.06
N ARG A 5 13.71 -2.40 2.81
CA ARG A 5 12.25 -2.48 2.82
C ARG A 5 11.61 -1.23 3.42
N ASP A 6 12.20 -0.71 4.49
CA ASP A 6 11.70 0.51 5.13
C ASP A 6 11.83 1.71 4.19
N ILE A 7 12.91 1.75 3.44
CA ILE A 7 13.13 2.81 2.46
C ILE A 7 12.06 2.75 1.38
N VAL A 8 11.76 1.57 0.87
CA VAL A 8 10.73 1.39 -0.16
C VAL A 8 9.36 1.82 0.36
N ILE A 9 9.03 1.42 1.57
CA ILE A 9 7.73 1.77 2.18
C ILE A 9 7.62 3.28 2.33
N ARG A 10 8.66 3.93 2.82
CA ARG A 10 8.66 5.38 3.00
C ARG A 10 8.52 6.10 1.67
N ARG A 11 9.28 5.67 0.67
CA ARG A 11 9.22 6.29 -0.66
C ARG A 11 7.85 6.13 -1.28
N ARG A 12 7.24 4.97 -1.14
CA ARG A 12 5.90 4.75 -1.66
C ARG A 12 4.89 5.69 -1.00
N LYS A 13 5.01 5.86 0.32
CA LYS A 13 4.14 6.80 1.03
C LYS A 13 4.32 8.22 0.56
N GLU A 14 5.55 8.62 0.26
CA GLU A 14 5.85 9.95 -0.27
C GLU A 14 5.22 10.15 -1.65
N ILE A 15 5.29 9.14 -2.50
CA ILE A 15 4.69 9.21 -3.83
C ILE A 15 3.17 9.35 -3.70
N ILE A 16 2.56 8.53 -2.86
CA ILE A 16 1.12 8.60 -2.63
C ILE A 16 0.74 9.97 -2.08
N ALA A 17 1.50 10.49 -1.13
CA ALA A 17 1.23 11.80 -0.55
C ALA A 17 1.32 12.91 -1.59
N HIS A 18 2.22 12.78 -2.55
CA HIS A 18 2.33 13.74 -3.64
C HIS A 18 1.02 13.84 -4.43
N PHE A 19 0.45 12.69 -4.78
CA PHE A 19 -0.83 12.67 -5.50
C PHE A 19 -1.98 13.15 -4.63
N MET A 20 -1.99 12.77 -3.37
CA MET A 20 -3.05 13.20 -2.44
C MET A 20 -3.06 14.69 -2.23
N ARG A 21 -1.90 15.32 -2.13
CA ARG A 21 -1.80 16.77 -1.98
C ARG A 21 -2.36 17.52 -3.19
N GLN A 22 -2.30 16.90 -4.35
CA GLN A 22 -2.84 17.48 -5.57
C GLN A 22 -4.26 17.02 -5.87
N ASP A 23 -4.85 16.28 -4.94
CA ASP A 23 -6.19 15.73 -5.09
C ASP A 23 -6.33 14.89 -6.36
N ALA A 24 -5.25 14.23 -6.75
CA ALA A 24 -5.22 13.39 -7.94
C ALA A 24 -5.72 11.99 -7.59
N VAL A 25 -7.00 11.90 -7.29
CA VAL A 25 -7.62 10.66 -6.83
C VAL A 25 -8.75 10.19 -7.75
N ALA A 26 -8.83 10.79 -8.94
CA ALA A 26 -9.82 10.42 -9.94
C ALA A 26 -9.25 10.75 -11.32
N ARG A 27 -9.81 10.11 -12.33
CA ARG A 27 -9.34 10.27 -13.70
C ARG A 27 -9.38 11.73 -14.17
N ASP A 28 -10.43 12.45 -13.79
CA ASP A 28 -10.60 13.86 -14.18
C ASP A 28 -9.68 14.81 -13.43
N ARG A 29 -8.96 14.31 -12.43
CA ARG A 29 -8.02 15.10 -11.63
C ARG A 29 -6.60 14.55 -11.75
N ALA A 30 -6.33 13.78 -12.77
CA ALA A 30 -5.01 13.22 -12.99
C ALA A 30 -3.97 14.32 -13.21
N VAL A 31 -2.75 14.07 -12.72
CA VAL A 31 -1.65 15.01 -12.82
C VAL A 31 -0.44 14.33 -13.45
N THR A 32 0.45 15.13 -14.02
CA THR A 32 1.69 14.60 -14.53
C THR A 32 2.61 14.24 -13.37
N TYR A 33 3.35 13.17 -13.54
CA TYR A 33 4.31 12.74 -12.54
C TYR A 33 5.48 12.05 -13.24
N GLU A 34 6.69 12.48 -12.92
CA GLU A 34 7.89 11.89 -13.48
C GLU A 34 8.87 11.63 -12.34
N PRO A 35 9.13 10.36 -12.04
CA PRO A 35 10.06 10.03 -10.96
C PRO A 35 11.48 10.46 -11.29
N ASP A 36 12.13 11.14 -10.36
CA ASP A 36 13.49 11.62 -10.54
C ASP A 36 14.54 10.54 -10.33
N ARG A 37 14.25 9.62 -9.43
CA ARG A 37 15.23 8.63 -9.00
C ARG A 37 14.86 7.24 -9.52
N PRO A 38 15.87 6.40 -9.81
CA PRO A 38 15.58 5.03 -10.28
C PRO A 38 14.73 4.22 -9.32
N LEU A 39 14.94 4.40 -8.02
CA LEU A 39 14.14 3.70 -7.01
C LEU A 39 12.69 4.15 -7.07
N ASP A 40 12.45 5.46 -7.14
CA ASP A 40 11.09 5.99 -7.21
C ASP A 40 10.39 5.52 -8.48
N ARG A 41 11.11 5.47 -9.60
CA ARG A 41 10.55 4.96 -10.86
C ARG A 41 10.14 3.51 -10.72
N ARG A 42 10.97 2.70 -10.10
CA ARG A 42 10.66 1.28 -9.89
C ARG A 42 9.44 1.08 -9.00
N ILE A 43 9.37 1.87 -7.93
CA ILE A 43 8.22 1.83 -7.02
C ILE A 43 6.96 2.27 -7.75
N PHE A 44 7.04 3.35 -8.49
CA PHE A 44 5.92 3.90 -9.24
C PHE A 44 5.40 2.88 -10.26
N GLU A 45 6.28 2.25 -11.02
CA GLU A 45 5.89 1.25 -12.01
C GLU A 45 5.23 0.05 -11.35
N ARG A 46 5.71 -0.34 -10.17
CA ARG A 46 5.09 -1.42 -9.42
C ARG A 46 3.69 -1.04 -8.96
N MET A 47 3.50 0.20 -8.55
CA MET A 47 2.18 0.70 -8.16
C MET A 47 1.22 0.70 -9.35
N ARG A 48 1.72 1.05 -10.53
CA ARG A 48 0.92 0.98 -11.75
C ARG A 48 0.51 -0.46 -12.07
N ALA A 49 1.45 -1.37 -11.95
CA ALA A 49 1.20 -2.78 -12.22
C ALA A 49 0.14 -3.36 -11.28
N ARG A 50 0.04 -2.83 -10.07
CA ARG A 50 -0.94 -3.28 -9.08
C ARG A 50 -2.27 -2.53 -9.16
N GLY A 51 -2.40 -1.58 -10.07
CA GLY A 51 -3.63 -0.82 -10.22
C GLY A 51 -3.84 0.27 -9.18
N ILE A 52 -2.85 0.54 -8.35
CA ILE A 52 -2.91 1.62 -7.36
C ILE A 52 -2.82 2.96 -8.06
N VAL A 53 -1.92 3.07 -9.02
CA VAL A 53 -1.78 4.25 -9.86
C VAL A 53 -2.34 3.92 -11.24
N LYS A 54 -3.20 4.77 -11.74
CA LYS A 54 -3.79 4.63 -13.07
C LYS A 54 -3.48 5.85 -13.91
N GLN A 55 -3.52 5.67 -15.21
CA GLN A 55 -3.23 6.72 -16.15
C GLN A 55 -4.50 7.12 -16.89
N ASP A 56 -4.66 8.43 -17.11
CA ASP A 56 -5.77 8.93 -17.93
C ASP A 56 -5.38 8.92 -19.41
N ASN A 57 -6.25 9.43 -20.26
CA ASN A 57 -6.02 9.43 -21.70
C ASN A 57 -5.00 10.48 -22.16
N ALA A 58 -4.71 11.44 -21.31
CA ALA A 58 -3.79 12.53 -21.66
C ALA A 58 -2.38 12.32 -21.07
N GLY A 59 -2.14 11.17 -20.45
CA GLY A 59 -0.83 10.86 -19.89
C GLY A 59 -0.66 11.25 -18.44
N GLY A 60 -1.69 11.78 -17.80
CA GLY A 60 -1.66 12.07 -16.37
C GLY A 60 -1.89 10.82 -15.53
N PHE A 61 -1.57 10.91 -14.25
CA PHE A 61 -1.70 9.79 -13.33
C PHE A 61 -2.55 10.18 -12.13
N TYR A 62 -3.22 9.21 -11.55
CA TYR A 62 -4.02 9.41 -10.35
C TYR A 62 -4.01 8.13 -9.50
N ILE A 63 -4.32 8.29 -8.21
CA ILE A 63 -4.41 7.16 -7.29
C ILE A 63 -5.83 6.60 -7.34
N ASP A 64 -5.93 5.30 -7.57
CA ASP A 64 -7.21 4.61 -7.44
C ASP A 64 -7.37 4.26 -5.96
N VAL A 65 -8.10 5.08 -5.23
CA VAL A 65 -8.22 4.94 -3.78
C VAL A 65 -8.81 3.59 -3.36
N PRO A 66 -9.87 3.08 -3.99
CA PRO A 66 -10.36 1.75 -3.66
C PRO A 66 -9.31 0.66 -3.81
N HIS A 67 -8.54 0.69 -4.88
CA HIS A 67 -7.47 -0.28 -5.10
C HIS A 67 -6.36 -0.15 -4.06
N TYR A 68 -6.01 1.07 -3.70
CA TYR A 68 -4.99 1.31 -2.70
C TYR A 68 -5.42 0.81 -1.33
N LYS A 69 -6.67 1.05 -0.95
CA LYS A 69 -7.20 0.54 0.32
C LYS A 69 -7.21 -0.98 0.35
N LYS A 70 -7.55 -1.59 -0.75
CA LYS A 70 -7.55 -3.04 -0.88
C LYS A 70 -6.14 -3.60 -0.70
N PHE A 71 -5.17 -2.97 -1.34
CA PHE A 71 -3.76 -3.33 -1.21
C PHE A 71 -3.30 -3.22 0.24
N ARG A 72 -3.61 -2.13 0.90
CA ARG A 72 -3.25 -1.92 2.31
C ARG A 72 -3.83 -3.00 3.21
N ARG A 73 -5.09 -3.32 3.02
CA ARG A 73 -5.75 -4.34 3.83
C ARG A 73 -5.11 -5.70 3.66
N ARG A 74 -4.78 -6.07 2.43
CA ARG A 74 -4.10 -7.33 2.15
C ARG A 74 -2.73 -7.39 2.81
N ARG A 75 -2.01 -6.29 2.75
CA ARG A 75 -0.69 -6.21 3.33
C ARG A 75 -0.74 -6.32 4.85
N VAL A 76 -1.64 -5.59 5.48
CA VAL A 76 -1.80 -5.64 6.94
C VAL A 76 -2.21 -7.04 7.37
N ARG A 77 -3.11 -7.65 6.63
CA ARG A 77 -3.55 -9.01 6.92
C ARG A 77 -2.40 -10.01 6.82
N ARG A 78 -1.56 -9.88 5.81
CA ARG A 78 -0.40 -10.76 5.64
C ARG A 78 0.60 -10.60 6.76
N ILE A 79 0.88 -9.37 7.14
CA ILE A 79 1.82 -9.09 8.22
C ILE A 79 1.27 -9.63 9.54
N GLY A 80 0.01 -9.40 9.82
CA GLY A 80 -0.62 -9.90 11.02
C GLY A 80 -0.62 -11.42 11.09
N LEU A 81 -0.91 -12.07 9.98
CA LEU A 81 -0.90 -13.51 9.91
C LEU A 81 0.51 -14.07 10.10
N ALA A 82 1.49 -13.46 9.45
CA ALA A 82 2.87 -13.88 9.59
C ALA A 82 3.35 -13.73 11.03
N ALA A 83 2.99 -12.63 11.68
CA ALA A 83 3.35 -12.41 13.06
C ALA A 83 2.70 -13.45 13.98
N ALA A 84 1.46 -13.78 13.71
CA ALA A 84 0.76 -14.78 14.49
C ALA A 84 1.40 -16.17 14.34
N LEU A 85 1.78 -16.50 13.13
CA LEU A 85 2.38 -17.80 12.86
C LEU A 85 3.83 -17.87 13.30
N GLY A 86 4.56 -16.77 13.19
CA GLY A 86 5.98 -16.77 13.51
C GLY A 86 6.30 -16.47 14.94
N ALA A 87 5.62 -15.52 15.54
CA ALA A 87 6.02 -15.00 16.84
C ALA A 87 5.43 -15.79 17.99
N GLY A 88 4.67 -16.69 17.82
CA GLY A 88 4.17 -17.33 18.98
C GLY A 88 3.06 -18.26 18.64
N ALA A 89 3.45 -19.35 18.10
CA ALA A 89 2.51 -20.42 17.98
C ALA A 89 1.81 -20.67 19.32
N ILE A 90 2.52 -20.38 20.41
CA ILE A 90 1.99 -20.58 21.74
C ILE A 90 0.96 -19.52 22.09
N ALA A 91 1.34 -18.28 21.96
CA ALA A 91 0.42 -17.18 22.25
C ALA A 91 -0.76 -17.20 21.30
N ALA A 92 -0.51 -17.61 20.06
CA ALA A 92 -1.54 -17.68 19.06
C ALA A 92 -2.61 -18.70 19.41
N THR A 93 -2.23 -19.77 20.06
CA THR A 93 -3.18 -20.80 20.42
C THR A 93 -4.27 -20.26 21.34
N VAL A 94 -3.90 -19.40 22.28
CA VAL A 94 -4.86 -18.85 23.21
C VAL A 94 -5.56 -17.63 22.65
N ALA A 95 -4.80 -16.72 22.08
CA ALA A 95 -5.35 -15.48 21.60
C ALA A 95 -6.22 -15.66 20.37
N ALA A 96 -5.85 -16.55 19.50
CA ALA A 96 -6.57 -16.72 18.24
C ALA A 96 -8.00 -17.16 18.43
N VAL A 97 -8.23 -17.97 19.43
CA VAL A 97 -9.58 -18.45 19.71
C VAL A 97 -10.52 -17.31 20.06
N LYS A 98 -10.04 -16.37 20.84
CA LYS A 98 -10.85 -15.22 21.23
C LYS A 98 -10.82 -14.12 20.19
N GLN A 99 -9.67 -13.86 19.67
CA GLN A 99 -9.49 -12.73 18.76
C GLN A 99 -10.15 -12.95 17.42
N SER A 100 -10.23 -14.17 16.97
CA SER A 100 -10.87 -14.42 15.69
C SER A 100 -12.33 -14.00 15.71
N SER A 101 -13.03 -14.25 16.81
CA SER A 101 -14.42 -13.83 16.92
C SER A 101 -14.55 -12.32 17.04
N LEU A 102 -13.54 -11.66 17.59
CA LEU A 102 -13.57 -10.20 17.72
C LEU A 102 -13.20 -9.52 16.43
N LEU A 103 -12.21 -10.05 15.74
CA LEU A 103 -11.74 -9.46 14.50
C LEU A 103 -12.68 -9.72 13.33
N ASP A 104 -13.31 -10.85 13.33
CA ASP A 104 -14.20 -11.24 12.25
C ASP A 104 -15.45 -10.39 12.18
N ARG A 105 -15.76 -9.70 13.24
CA ARG A 105 -16.93 -8.85 13.26
C ARG A 105 -16.74 -7.55 12.51
N ASP A 106 -15.54 -7.22 12.23
CA ASP A 106 -15.26 -6.02 11.45
C ASP A 106 -15.31 -6.33 9.96
#